data_07e76735330c658503fd0d7bd6ed7a14
#
_entry.id   07e76735330c658503fd0d7bd6ed7a14
#
_cell.length_a   1.000
_cell.length_b   1.000
_cell.length_c   1.000
_cell.angle_alpha   90.00
_cell.angle_beta   90.00
_cell.angle_gamma   90.00
#
_symmetry.space_group_name_H-M   'P 1'
#
loop_
_entity.id
_entity.type
_entity.pdbx_description
1 polymer ?
#
loop_
_entity_poly.entity_id
_entity_poly.type
_entity_poly.pdbx_seq_one_letter_code
_entity_poly.pdbx_strand_id
1 'polypeptide(L)'
;MTTTIRPSEARTGKELSSVGTPAVRVDGAEKVSGAARFVDDLEFGPDLLYAEIVESPYGNARILDIDTSAAEAVPGVIKVVTGSDFPYRFGLYMKDRFIFAQDRVRFVGEQVAAVIARDPKVAMRAAKLVRVTYEELAPILDPMEALESDAPLIHPGLDEYEHVPWFFPQRDSNIAHWRKIRKGDLEAGFAEADLVLEGEYRVPRYAHCAIEPHAIVGLYDHSGRLTLWSASQSPYIQRHLFAEALAPLGLAHKDVRVISPYVGGGFGGKAGVSMEIMGAALAITVKGHPLKVRFTREQEFYNTYQRQGLAAHIRMGVRNDGTITALEHILDWDAGAYVEYGANVVNAAGLSATGPYRIPNVWIDSKCIYTNLPPGGPYRGFGYSEFMFGLESHVDRVAAAIGMDPVDFRRHNAIAEGDTLAYGAEMNPSGALEAIDRAAAAIEWGTPETSDDPTKVIGKGFAAYWKAPAMPPNASSAAFLKFNEDGSINITVSGMELGQGYLTVMAQIASEVLSVPTSKIRVETPDTDR
;
A
#
# COMPACT_ATOMS: atom_id res chain seq x y z
N MET A 1 -31.56 -18.15 3.31
CA MET A 1 -32.17 -17.01 2.61
C MET A 1 -31.34 -15.77 2.94
N THR A 2 -30.50 -15.34 2.02
CA THR A 2 -29.71 -14.12 2.17
C THR A 2 -30.58 -12.96 1.70
N THR A 3 -31.08 -12.18 2.62
CA THR A 3 -31.84 -10.96 2.30
C THR A 3 -30.85 -9.90 1.87
N THR A 4 -30.71 -9.69 0.57
CA THR A 4 -29.95 -8.58 0.02
C THR A 4 -30.76 -7.30 0.21
N ILE A 5 -30.43 -6.51 1.22
CA ILE A 5 -31.00 -5.16 1.38
C ILE A 5 -30.42 -4.29 0.27
N ARG A 6 -31.25 -3.85 -0.67
CA ARG A 6 -30.83 -2.89 -1.70
C ARG A 6 -30.55 -1.54 -1.03
N PRO A 7 -29.43 -0.86 -1.34
CA PRO A 7 -29.12 0.45 -0.74
C PRO A 7 -30.19 1.53 -0.94
N SER A 8 -31.01 1.41 -1.98
CA SER A 8 -32.09 2.38 -2.30
C SER A 8 -33.31 2.33 -1.38
N GLU A 9 -33.44 1.30 -0.53
CA GLU A 9 -34.54 1.19 0.44
C GLU A 9 -34.14 1.67 1.84
N ALA A 10 -32.88 2.09 2.01
CA ALA A 10 -32.40 2.64 3.26
C ALA A 10 -32.86 4.10 3.43
N ARG A 11 -34.02 4.26 4.06
CA ARG A 11 -34.44 5.43 4.84
C ARG A 11 -34.31 6.80 4.14
N THR A 12 -34.97 7.01 3.01
CA THR A 12 -35.29 8.36 2.56
C THR A 12 -36.33 8.97 3.52
N GLY A 13 -35.90 9.91 4.37
CA GLY A 13 -36.79 10.75 5.16
C GLY A 13 -36.71 10.63 6.68
N LYS A 14 -35.84 9.80 7.27
CA LYS A 14 -35.59 9.81 8.72
C LYS A 14 -34.41 10.71 9.04
N GLU A 15 -34.62 11.71 9.88
CA GLU A 15 -33.54 12.51 10.45
C GLU A 15 -32.62 11.60 11.26
N LEU A 16 -31.32 11.55 10.92
CA LEU A 16 -30.33 10.72 11.60
C LEU A 16 -29.94 11.38 12.92
N SER A 17 -29.81 10.57 13.98
CA SER A 17 -29.54 11.05 15.34
C SER A 17 -28.06 11.01 15.72
N SER A 18 -27.29 10.09 15.14
CA SER A 18 -25.87 9.87 15.45
C SER A 18 -24.99 9.99 14.22
N VAL A 19 -25.38 9.36 13.11
CA VAL A 19 -24.62 9.41 11.85
C VAL A 19 -24.79 10.80 11.21
N GLY A 20 -23.66 11.36 10.74
CA GLY A 20 -23.66 12.71 10.15
C GLY A 20 -23.64 13.86 11.18
N THR A 21 -23.59 13.55 12.47
CA THR A 21 -23.45 14.56 13.53
C THR A 21 -22.00 14.64 14.03
N PRO A 22 -21.55 15.81 14.51
CA PRO A 22 -20.26 15.91 15.20
C PRO A 22 -20.23 15.01 16.43
N ALA A 23 -19.23 14.11 16.51
CA ALA A 23 -19.04 13.23 17.65
C ALA A 23 -17.67 13.41 18.29
N VAL A 24 -17.62 13.35 19.62
CA VAL A 24 -16.35 13.25 20.33
C VAL A 24 -15.74 11.87 20.03
N ARG A 25 -14.46 11.84 19.71
CA ARG A 25 -13.77 10.58 19.43
C ARG A 25 -13.80 9.67 20.65
N VAL A 26 -14.21 8.41 20.47
CA VAL A 26 -14.30 7.42 21.55
C VAL A 26 -12.92 7.06 22.13
N ASP A 27 -11.87 7.19 21.31
CA ASP A 27 -10.46 6.95 21.65
C ASP A 27 -9.68 8.22 22.02
N GLY A 28 -10.33 9.39 22.01
CA GLY A 28 -9.66 10.68 22.18
C GLY A 28 -9.04 10.86 23.55
N ALA A 29 -9.76 10.49 24.61
CA ALA A 29 -9.28 10.63 26.00
C ALA A 29 -8.00 9.81 26.26
N GLU A 30 -7.95 8.56 25.78
CA GLU A 30 -6.78 7.70 25.93
C GLU A 30 -5.58 8.25 25.16
N LYS A 31 -5.78 8.78 23.96
CA LYS A 31 -4.71 9.35 23.13
C LYS A 31 -4.11 10.62 23.72
N VAL A 32 -4.91 11.55 24.23
CA VAL A 32 -4.39 12.81 24.78
C VAL A 32 -3.82 12.67 26.19
N SER A 33 -4.22 11.64 26.94
CA SER A 33 -3.69 11.36 28.29
C SER A 33 -2.44 10.47 28.29
N GLY A 34 -2.05 9.90 27.13
CA GLY A 34 -0.98 8.92 27.02
C GLY A 34 -1.36 7.52 27.51
N ALA A 35 -2.65 7.26 27.75
CA ALA A 35 -3.15 5.92 28.11
C ALA A 35 -3.24 4.98 26.91
N ALA A 36 -3.40 5.52 25.69
CA ALA A 36 -3.35 4.73 24.45
C ALA A 36 -1.99 4.06 24.31
N ARG A 37 -2.01 2.74 24.05
CA ARG A 37 -0.80 1.92 23.90
C ARG A 37 -0.58 1.55 22.45
N PHE A 38 0.60 1.88 21.93
CA PHE A 38 1.12 1.45 20.64
C PHE A 38 2.02 0.24 20.81
N VAL A 39 2.45 -0.40 19.75
CA VAL A 39 3.23 -1.65 19.85
C VAL A 39 4.52 -1.47 20.66
N ASP A 40 5.24 -0.35 20.45
CA ASP A 40 6.49 -0.10 21.18
C ASP A 40 6.28 0.19 22.68
N ASP A 41 5.07 0.63 23.07
CA ASP A 41 4.70 0.89 24.48
C ASP A 41 4.31 -0.36 25.27
N LEU A 42 4.16 -1.51 24.58
CA LEU A 42 3.73 -2.75 25.23
C LEU A 42 4.86 -3.33 26.09
N GLU A 43 4.52 -3.68 27.33
CA GLU A 43 5.42 -4.27 28.32
C GLU A 43 5.20 -5.77 28.44
N PHE A 44 6.26 -6.56 28.31
CA PHE A 44 6.23 -8.02 28.38
C PHE A 44 7.07 -8.60 29.52
N GLY A 45 7.46 -7.75 30.49
CA GLY A 45 8.26 -8.15 31.65
C GLY A 45 9.75 -8.36 31.33
N PRO A 46 10.51 -8.99 32.26
CA PRO A 46 11.98 -9.07 32.19
C PRO A 46 12.47 -10.08 31.14
N ASP A 47 11.60 -10.95 30.62
CA ASP A 47 11.97 -11.95 29.63
C ASP A 47 11.89 -11.44 28.19
N LEU A 48 11.53 -10.15 28.00
CA LEU A 48 11.50 -9.51 26.68
C LEU A 48 12.90 -9.46 26.08
N LEU A 49 13.01 -10.00 24.86
CA LEU A 49 14.21 -9.94 24.03
C LEU A 49 14.05 -8.86 22.96
N TYR A 50 15.18 -8.40 22.44
CA TYR A 50 15.25 -7.37 21.42
C TYR A 50 16.09 -7.87 20.24
N ALA A 51 15.64 -7.60 19.03
CA ALA A 51 16.42 -7.88 17.83
C ALA A 51 16.85 -6.58 17.16
N GLU A 52 18.11 -6.56 16.72
CA GLU A 52 18.69 -5.53 15.87
C GLU A 52 19.00 -6.15 14.51
N ILE A 53 18.61 -5.48 13.44
CA ILE A 53 18.77 -5.97 12.08
C ILE A 53 20.11 -5.50 11.50
N VAL A 54 20.81 -6.40 10.83
CA VAL A 54 22.01 -6.10 10.04
C VAL A 54 21.59 -5.90 8.60
N GLU A 55 21.85 -4.73 8.06
CA GLU A 55 21.39 -4.25 6.76
C GLU A 55 22.54 -4.10 5.79
N SER A 56 22.27 -4.28 4.51
CA SER A 56 23.24 -4.05 3.43
C SER A 56 23.47 -2.55 3.21
N PRO A 57 24.74 -2.11 3.09
CA PRO A 57 25.05 -0.75 2.63
C PRO A 57 24.99 -0.61 1.10
N TYR A 58 24.83 -1.72 0.35
CA TYR A 58 24.89 -1.74 -1.11
C TYR A 58 23.50 -1.88 -1.72
N GLY A 59 23.30 -1.17 -2.82
CA GLY A 59 22.07 -1.28 -3.62
C GLY A 59 22.00 -2.58 -4.44
N ASN A 60 23.15 -3.17 -4.74
CA ASN A 60 23.28 -4.42 -5.49
C ASN A 60 24.63 -5.05 -5.20
N ALA A 61 24.65 -6.22 -4.57
CA ALA A 61 25.89 -6.93 -4.28
C ALA A 61 25.65 -8.43 -4.07
N ARG A 62 26.62 -9.28 -4.42
CA ARG A 62 26.63 -10.67 -3.98
C ARG A 62 27.14 -10.76 -2.55
N ILE A 63 26.55 -11.63 -1.75
CA ILE A 63 27.03 -11.98 -0.42
C ILE A 63 28.01 -13.14 -0.58
N LEU A 64 29.29 -12.90 -0.25
CA LEU A 64 30.32 -13.92 -0.34
C LEU A 64 30.50 -14.69 0.98
N ASP A 65 30.33 -14.00 2.12
CA ASP A 65 30.48 -14.57 3.46
C ASP A 65 29.76 -13.71 4.50
N ILE A 66 29.29 -14.35 5.59
CA ILE A 66 28.70 -13.69 6.76
C ILE A 66 29.35 -14.30 8.01
N ASP A 67 30.28 -13.57 8.63
CA ASP A 67 30.91 -13.96 9.89
C ASP A 67 30.15 -13.36 11.09
N THR A 68 29.52 -14.21 11.88
CA THR A 68 28.74 -13.86 13.08
C THR A 68 29.52 -14.06 14.38
N SER A 69 30.71 -14.68 14.34
CA SER A 69 31.44 -15.17 15.51
C SER A 69 31.72 -14.11 16.57
N ALA A 70 32.11 -12.90 16.14
CA ALA A 70 32.37 -11.79 17.04
C ALA A 70 31.10 -11.27 17.71
N ALA A 71 29.96 -11.28 17.02
CA ALA A 71 28.67 -10.88 17.56
C ALA A 71 28.14 -11.88 18.58
N GLU A 72 28.25 -13.19 18.28
CA GLU A 72 27.85 -14.28 19.18
C GLU A 72 28.63 -14.30 20.48
N ALA A 73 29.91 -13.88 20.45
CA ALA A 73 30.76 -13.81 21.63
C ALA A 73 30.41 -12.65 22.60
N VAL A 74 29.52 -11.72 22.23
CA VAL A 74 29.14 -10.59 23.08
C VAL A 74 28.26 -11.07 24.24
N PRO A 75 28.64 -10.82 25.52
CA PRO A 75 27.80 -11.18 26.65
C PRO A 75 26.41 -10.53 26.59
N GLY A 76 25.36 -11.36 26.72
CA GLY A 76 23.97 -10.94 26.62
C GLY A 76 23.33 -11.13 25.26
N VAL A 77 24.09 -11.50 24.22
CA VAL A 77 23.57 -12.02 22.97
C VAL A 77 22.99 -13.40 23.20
N ILE A 78 21.81 -13.66 22.65
CA ILE A 78 21.09 -14.94 22.76
C ILE A 78 21.27 -15.75 21.49
N LYS A 79 21.16 -15.08 20.34
CA LYS A 79 21.28 -15.72 19.03
C LYS A 79 21.62 -14.70 17.96
N VAL A 80 22.38 -15.11 16.96
CA VAL A 80 22.50 -14.43 15.67
C VAL A 80 21.82 -15.29 14.63
N VAL A 81 21.03 -14.68 13.76
CA VAL A 81 20.22 -15.32 12.72
C VAL A 81 20.61 -14.75 11.38
N THR A 82 20.72 -15.60 10.36
CA THR A 82 21.07 -15.22 9.00
C THR A 82 20.08 -15.80 7.99
N GLY A 83 20.30 -15.53 6.71
CA GLY A 83 19.50 -16.13 5.65
C GLY A 83 19.46 -17.66 5.67
N SER A 84 20.55 -18.32 6.10
CA SER A 84 20.62 -19.78 6.17
C SER A 84 19.62 -20.43 7.14
N ASP A 85 19.11 -19.67 8.13
CA ASP A 85 18.04 -20.15 9.03
C ASP A 85 16.69 -20.25 8.33
N PHE A 86 16.47 -19.51 7.24
CA PHE A 86 15.21 -19.43 6.49
C PHE A 86 15.44 -19.52 4.97
N PRO A 87 15.88 -20.69 4.44
CA PRO A 87 16.33 -20.82 3.04
C PRO A 87 15.17 -21.01 2.05
N TYR A 88 14.08 -20.26 2.22
CA TYR A 88 12.91 -20.32 1.36
C TYR A 88 12.36 -18.92 1.07
N ARG A 89 11.66 -18.82 -0.07
CA ARG A 89 11.06 -17.57 -0.53
C ARG A 89 9.63 -17.42 -0.03
N PHE A 90 9.19 -16.19 0.11
CA PHE A 90 7.82 -15.82 0.41
C PHE A 90 7.39 -14.61 -0.46
N GLY A 91 6.11 -14.27 -0.42
CA GLY A 91 5.54 -13.09 -1.07
C GLY A 91 4.04 -13.22 -1.23
N LEU A 92 3.34 -12.09 -1.35
CA LEU A 92 1.87 -12.04 -1.41
C LEU A 92 1.33 -12.52 -2.76
N TYR A 93 1.90 -12.02 -3.86
CA TYR A 93 1.46 -12.34 -5.22
C TYR A 93 2.49 -13.13 -6.00
N MET A 94 3.75 -13.00 -5.63
CA MET A 94 4.88 -13.74 -6.18
C MET A 94 5.87 -14.02 -5.06
N LYS A 95 6.38 -15.24 -4.98
CA LYS A 95 7.41 -15.62 -3.99
C LYS A 95 8.79 -15.25 -4.51
N ASP A 96 9.09 -13.96 -4.56
CA ASP A 96 10.35 -13.41 -5.07
C ASP A 96 11.36 -13.03 -3.99
N ARG A 97 10.97 -12.95 -2.71
CA ARG A 97 11.77 -12.45 -1.58
C ARG A 97 12.13 -13.53 -0.56
N PHE A 98 13.32 -13.43 0.04
CA PHE A 98 13.69 -14.16 1.25
C PHE A 98 13.43 -13.33 2.51
N ILE A 99 13.32 -13.99 3.68
CA ILE A 99 13.17 -13.29 4.98
C ILE A 99 14.44 -12.51 5.31
N PHE A 100 15.62 -13.13 5.08
CA PHE A 100 16.92 -12.48 5.04
C PHE A 100 17.61 -12.85 3.73
N ALA A 101 18.35 -11.91 3.15
CA ALA A 101 19.07 -12.13 1.91
C ALA A 101 19.98 -13.38 1.99
N GLN A 102 20.02 -14.15 0.90
CA GLN A 102 20.79 -15.40 0.83
C GLN A 102 22.14 -15.16 0.15
N ASP A 103 22.11 -14.98 -1.15
CA ASP A 103 23.25 -14.90 -2.05
C ASP A 103 23.50 -13.50 -2.60
N ARG A 104 22.50 -12.64 -2.55
CA ARG A 104 22.55 -11.30 -3.15
C ARG A 104 21.63 -10.33 -2.41
N VAL A 105 22.11 -9.12 -2.22
CA VAL A 105 21.29 -7.97 -1.83
C VAL A 105 20.93 -7.15 -3.05
N ARG A 106 19.71 -6.58 -3.04
CA ARG A 106 19.12 -5.91 -4.21
C ARG A 106 18.72 -4.46 -3.97
N PHE A 107 18.83 -3.98 -2.70
CA PHE A 107 18.61 -2.57 -2.37
C PHE A 107 19.38 -2.20 -1.10
N VAL A 108 19.68 -0.90 -0.91
CA VAL A 108 20.28 -0.40 0.33
C VAL A 108 19.31 -0.59 1.49
N GLY A 109 19.77 -1.23 2.57
CA GLY A 109 18.94 -1.55 3.72
C GLY A 109 18.35 -2.96 3.69
N GLU A 110 18.59 -3.75 2.64
CA GLU A 110 18.13 -5.15 2.62
C GLU A 110 18.74 -5.94 3.76
N GLN A 111 17.90 -6.72 4.44
CA GLN A 111 18.25 -7.41 5.66
C GLN A 111 19.07 -8.66 5.36
N VAL A 112 20.24 -8.80 6.00
CA VAL A 112 21.15 -9.94 5.82
C VAL A 112 21.28 -10.80 7.06
N ALA A 113 21.13 -10.21 8.25
CA ALA A 113 21.18 -10.94 9.52
C ALA A 113 20.39 -10.18 10.59
N ALA A 114 20.21 -10.83 11.76
CA ALA A 114 19.66 -10.20 12.96
C ALA A 114 20.38 -10.71 14.20
N VAL A 115 20.58 -9.82 15.18
CA VAL A 115 21.16 -10.15 16.49
C VAL A 115 20.08 -10.02 17.56
N ILE A 116 19.82 -11.10 18.28
CA ILE A 116 18.86 -11.16 19.37
C ILE A 116 19.61 -11.09 20.71
N ALA A 117 19.22 -10.16 21.58
CA ALA A 117 19.83 -9.97 22.88
C ALA A 117 18.80 -9.60 23.96
N ARG A 118 19.22 -9.70 25.24
CA ARG A 118 18.39 -9.34 26.42
C ARG A 118 18.23 -7.82 26.59
N ASP A 119 19.08 -7.04 25.96
CA ASP A 119 19.08 -5.56 26.08
C ASP A 119 19.27 -4.95 24.68
N PRO A 120 18.49 -3.93 24.30
CA PRO A 120 18.55 -3.35 22.96
C PRO A 120 19.91 -2.73 22.64
N LYS A 121 20.64 -2.19 23.63
CA LYS A 121 21.99 -1.64 23.43
C LYS A 121 23.01 -2.75 23.18
N VAL A 122 22.81 -3.93 23.79
CA VAL A 122 23.65 -5.12 23.52
C VAL A 122 23.40 -5.61 22.10
N ALA A 123 22.12 -5.73 21.68
CA ALA A 123 21.76 -6.12 20.30
C ALA A 123 22.41 -5.17 19.28
N MET A 124 22.25 -3.85 19.48
CA MET A 124 22.79 -2.81 18.59
C MET A 124 24.35 -2.85 18.51
N ARG A 125 25.04 -3.08 19.63
CA ARG A 125 26.51 -3.19 19.63
C ARG A 125 26.98 -4.45 18.94
N ALA A 126 26.32 -5.57 19.19
CA ALA A 126 26.68 -6.85 18.63
C ALA A 126 26.38 -6.91 17.10
N ALA A 127 25.28 -6.29 16.64
CA ALA A 127 24.96 -6.19 15.24
C ALA A 127 26.09 -5.53 14.42
N LYS A 128 26.77 -4.53 14.98
CA LYS A 128 27.94 -3.87 14.35
C LYS A 128 29.18 -4.76 14.24
N LEU A 129 29.20 -5.90 14.91
CA LEU A 129 30.31 -6.86 14.88
C LEU A 129 30.07 -7.99 13.87
N VAL A 130 28.87 -8.12 13.33
CA VAL A 130 28.60 -9.02 12.20
C VAL A 130 29.34 -8.46 10.99
N ARG A 131 30.15 -9.30 10.36
CA ARG A 131 30.94 -8.94 9.18
C ARG A 131 30.38 -9.63 7.96
N VAL A 132 29.99 -8.85 6.97
CA VAL A 132 29.52 -9.38 5.68
C VAL A 132 30.50 -8.98 4.61
N THR A 133 30.98 -9.95 3.85
CA THR A 133 31.84 -9.74 2.69
C THR A 133 31.00 -9.70 1.43
N TYR A 134 31.09 -8.61 0.71
CA TYR A 134 30.31 -8.36 -0.50
C TYR A 134 31.18 -8.27 -1.75
N GLU A 135 30.63 -8.69 -2.88
CA GLU A 135 31.08 -8.31 -4.22
C GLU A 135 30.07 -7.32 -4.78
N GLU A 136 30.45 -6.04 -4.85
CA GLU A 136 29.56 -4.98 -5.33
C GLU A 136 29.25 -5.12 -6.82
N LEU A 137 28.00 -4.89 -7.19
CA LEU A 137 27.49 -4.89 -8.54
C LEU A 137 26.84 -3.54 -8.84
N ALA A 138 26.83 -3.14 -10.14
CA ALA A 138 26.15 -1.92 -10.54
C ALA A 138 24.63 -2.02 -10.27
N PRO A 139 24.02 -1.07 -9.53
CA PRO A 139 22.59 -1.05 -9.33
C PRO A 139 21.87 -0.36 -10.50
N ILE A 140 20.66 -0.81 -10.82
CA ILE A 140 19.72 -0.16 -11.73
C ILE A 140 18.70 0.60 -10.89
N LEU A 141 18.63 1.93 -11.03
CA LEU A 141 17.81 2.80 -10.19
C LEU A 141 16.65 3.47 -10.95
N ASP A 142 16.65 3.44 -12.27
CA ASP A 142 15.56 3.95 -13.12
C ASP A 142 14.85 2.77 -13.82
N PRO A 143 13.50 2.70 -13.76
CA PRO A 143 12.76 1.66 -14.46
C PRO A 143 12.97 1.70 -15.99
N MET A 144 13.31 2.84 -16.57
CA MET A 144 13.59 2.94 -18.01
C MET A 144 14.92 2.27 -18.37
N GLU A 145 15.95 2.39 -17.52
CA GLU A 145 17.22 1.65 -17.68
C GLU A 145 16.99 0.14 -17.54
N ALA A 146 16.08 -0.26 -16.62
CA ALA A 146 15.73 -1.68 -16.42
C ALA A 146 15.01 -2.32 -17.62
N LEU A 147 14.44 -1.51 -18.52
CA LEU A 147 13.77 -1.96 -19.75
C LEU A 147 14.70 -2.06 -20.96
N GLU A 148 15.95 -1.60 -20.86
CA GLU A 148 16.92 -1.73 -21.94
C GLU A 148 17.22 -3.21 -22.22
N SER A 149 17.46 -3.54 -23.48
CA SER A 149 17.58 -4.94 -23.94
C SER A 149 18.81 -5.68 -23.38
N ASP A 150 19.81 -4.95 -22.93
CA ASP A 150 21.06 -5.43 -22.32
C ASP A 150 21.13 -5.18 -20.81
N ALA A 151 20.05 -4.69 -20.21
CA ALA A 151 19.98 -4.43 -18.77
C ALA A 151 20.19 -5.73 -17.98
N PRO A 152 21.06 -5.71 -16.94
CA PRO A 152 21.23 -6.86 -16.07
C PRO A 152 19.91 -7.27 -15.38
N LEU A 153 19.65 -8.56 -15.30
CA LEU A 153 18.46 -9.06 -14.60
C LEU A 153 18.62 -8.95 -13.08
N ILE A 154 17.65 -8.30 -12.45
CA ILE A 154 17.56 -8.20 -10.98
C ILE A 154 17.11 -9.54 -10.40
N HIS A 155 16.22 -10.24 -11.12
CA HIS A 155 15.72 -11.58 -10.81
C HIS A 155 15.93 -12.54 -12.00
N PRO A 156 17.13 -13.13 -12.17
CA PRO A 156 17.39 -14.05 -13.28
C PRO A 156 16.49 -15.28 -13.31
N GLY A 157 15.94 -15.69 -12.14
CA GLY A 157 15.02 -16.83 -12.01
C GLY A 157 13.54 -16.43 -12.00
N LEU A 158 13.16 -15.30 -12.58
CA LEU A 158 11.79 -14.75 -12.52
C LEU A 158 10.71 -15.74 -12.98
N ASP A 159 10.98 -16.54 -14.00
CA ASP A 159 10.06 -17.54 -14.55
C ASP A 159 9.88 -18.80 -13.69
N GLU A 160 10.73 -18.99 -12.69
CA GLU A 160 10.66 -20.10 -11.73
C GLU A 160 9.88 -19.73 -10.47
N TYR A 161 9.55 -18.48 -10.27
CA TYR A 161 8.87 -18.04 -9.04
C TYR A 161 7.40 -18.42 -9.05
N GLU A 162 6.94 -19.02 -7.95
CA GLU A 162 5.54 -19.27 -7.70
C GLU A 162 4.79 -17.93 -7.61
N HIS A 163 3.70 -17.81 -8.38
CA HIS A 163 2.88 -16.59 -8.40
C HIS A 163 1.40 -16.90 -8.61
N VAL A 164 0.56 -15.91 -8.31
CA VAL A 164 -0.89 -16.01 -8.53
C VAL A 164 -1.25 -16.03 -10.03
N PRO A 165 -2.35 -16.69 -10.44
CA PRO A 165 -2.68 -16.91 -11.85
C PRO A 165 -2.92 -15.66 -12.71
N TRP A 166 -3.24 -14.51 -12.09
CA TRP A 166 -3.47 -13.25 -12.80
C TRP A 166 -2.20 -12.38 -12.96
N PHE A 167 -1.05 -12.92 -12.56
CA PHE A 167 0.26 -12.32 -12.71
C PHE A 167 0.86 -12.70 -14.06
N PHE A 168 1.49 -11.76 -14.75
CA PHE A 168 2.06 -11.97 -16.08
C PHE A 168 3.53 -11.50 -16.12
N PRO A 169 4.46 -12.24 -15.47
CA PRO A 169 5.87 -11.93 -15.54
C PRO A 169 6.39 -12.14 -16.97
N GLN A 170 7.36 -11.32 -17.37
CA GLN A 170 7.97 -11.44 -18.69
C GLN A 170 9.35 -12.09 -18.53
N ARG A 171 9.51 -13.25 -19.18
CA ARG A 171 10.79 -13.98 -19.19
C ARG A 171 11.92 -13.12 -19.73
N ASP A 172 13.14 -13.32 -19.21
CA ASP A 172 14.37 -12.66 -19.62
C ASP A 172 14.28 -11.12 -19.61
N SER A 173 13.52 -10.58 -18.68
CA SER A 173 13.35 -9.14 -18.49
C SER A 173 13.19 -8.75 -17.02
N ASN A 174 13.26 -7.45 -16.74
CA ASN A 174 12.96 -6.91 -15.40
C ASN A 174 11.45 -6.58 -15.22
N ILE A 175 10.56 -7.05 -16.10
CA ILE A 175 9.12 -6.82 -16.00
C ILE A 175 8.49 -7.94 -15.17
N ALA A 176 8.20 -7.64 -13.90
CA ALA A 176 7.54 -8.57 -12.99
C ALA A 176 6.07 -8.82 -13.32
N HIS A 177 5.38 -7.83 -13.86
CA HIS A 177 3.98 -7.95 -14.26
C HIS A 177 3.65 -6.93 -15.36
N TRP A 178 2.82 -7.34 -16.33
CA TRP A 178 2.37 -6.48 -17.40
C TRP A 178 0.86 -6.57 -17.60
N ARG A 179 0.14 -5.54 -17.22
CA ARG A 179 -1.30 -5.42 -17.48
C ARG A 179 -1.53 -4.71 -18.79
N LYS A 180 -2.20 -5.39 -19.73
CA LYS A 180 -2.59 -4.86 -21.04
C LYS A 180 -4.09 -4.65 -21.10
N ILE A 181 -4.54 -3.48 -21.55
CA ILE A 181 -5.95 -3.16 -21.77
C ILE A 181 -6.10 -2.58 -23.17
N ARG A 182 -7.07 -3.10 -23.88
CA ARG A 182 -7.35 -2.76 -25.28
C ARG A 182 -8.85 -2.58 -25.47
N LYS A 183 -9.25 -1.45 -26.09
CA LYS A 183 -10.64 -1.17 -26.43
C LYS A 183 -10.69 -0.43 -27.77
N GLY A 184 -11.60 -0.80 -28.67
CA GLY A 184 -11.72 -0.17 -29.97
C GLY A 184 -10.53 -0.41 -30.92
N ASP A 185 -10.29 0.55 -31.79
CA ASP A 185 -9.18 0.57 -32.75
C ASP A 185 -8.38 1.87 -32.54
N LEU A 186 -7.19 1.76 -32.01
CA LEU A 186 -6.36 2.91 -31.65
C LEU A 186 -5.96 3.74 -32.86
N GLU A 187 -5.54 3.09 -33.95
CA GLU A 187 -5.08 3.77 -35.17
C GLU A 187 -6.23 4.48 -35.88
N ALA A 188 -7.40 3.84 -35.97
CA ALA A 188 -8.61 4.49 -36.48
C ALA A 188 -8.99 5.70 -35.62
N GLY A 189 -8.90 5.58 -34.29
CA GLY A 189 -9.18 6.69 -33.39
C GLY A 189 -8.21 7.87 -33.53
N PHE A 190 -6.92 7.62 -33.78
CA PHE A 190 -5.96 8.68 -34.08
C PHE A 190 -6.19 9.30 -35.48
N ALA A 191 -6.59 8.48 -36.46
CA ALA A 191 -6.91 8.99 -37.80
C ALA A 191 -8.16 9.90 -37.83
N GLU A 192 -9.07 9.74 -36.85
CA GLU A 192 -10.24 10.59 -36.67
C GLU A 192 -9.96 11.89 -35.92
N ALA A 193 -8.80 12.02 -35.32
CA ALA A 193 -8.43 13.18 -34.51
C ALA A 193 -7.99 14.37 -35.39
N ASP A 194 -8.39 15.57 -35.01
CA ASP A 194 -7.87 16.81 -35.62
C ASP A 194 -6.51 17.19 -35.00
N LEU A 195 -6.27 16.77 -33.74
CA LEU A 195 -5.01 16.95 -33.02
C LEU A 195 -4.65 15.66 -32.29
N VAL A 196 -3.37 15.26 -32.39
CA VAL A 196 -2.75 14.25 -31.53
C VAL A 196 -1.65 14.93 -30.72
N LEU A 197 -1.79 14.90 -29.39
CA LEU A 197 -0.79 15.45 -28.47
C LEU A 197 -0.09 14.32 -27.72
N GLU A 198 1.21 14.48 -27.55
CA GLU A 198 2.09 13.55 -26.83
C GLU A 198 2.71 14.22 -25.60
N GLY A 199 2.96 13.42 -24.54
CA GLY A 199 3.62 13.92 -23.35
C GLY A 199 4.18 12.83 -22.46
N GLU A 200 5.30 13.16 -21.80
CA GLU A 200 5.95 12.33 -20.79
C GLU A 200 5.77 12.97 -19.42
N TYR A 201 5.51 12.13 -18.40
CA TYR A 201 5.26 12.55 -17.03
C TYR A 201 6.01 11.62 -16.07
N ARG A 202 6.66 12.21 -15.06
CA ARG A 202 7.37 11.43 -14.04
C ARG A 202 6.86 11.81 -12.65
N VAL A 203 6.62 10.78 -11.84
CA VAL A 203 6.27 10.92 -10.42
C VAL A 203 7.34 10.19 -9.61
N PRO A 204 8.03 10.88 -8.68
CA PRO A 204 9.07 10.26 -7.88
C PRO A 204 8.49 9.31 -6.81
N ARG A 205 9.36 8.46 -6.28
CA ARG A 205 9.08 7.68 -5.08
C ARG A 205 9.12 8.56 -3.84
N TYR A 206 8.34 8.19 -2.81
CA TYR A 206 8.44 8.80 -1.48
C TYR A 206 7.85 7.92 -0.38
N ALA A 207 8.36 8.12 0.85
CA ALA A 207 7.98 7.34 2.02
C ALA A 207 6.67 7.85 2.65
N HIS A 208 5.97 6.98 3.38
CA HIS A 208 4.69 7.28 4.05
C HIS A 208 4.83 8.24 5.22
N CYS A 209 5.98 8.26 5.90
CA CYS A 209 6.29 9.12 7.05
C CYS A 209 5.24 9.04 8.17
N ALA A 210 4.68 7.86 8.44
CA ALA A 210 3.83 7.64 9.61
C ALA A 210 4.58 8.06 10.89
N ILE A 211 3.90 8.72 11.84
CA ILE A 211 4.55 9.18 13.09
C ILE A 211 5.07 7.99 13.88
N GLU A 212 4.28 6.91 14.00
CA GLU A 212 4.73 5.64 14.56
C GLU A 212 5.53 4.86 13.51
N PRO A 213 6.81 4.54 13.73
CA PRO A 213 7.55 3.60 12.91
C PRO A 213 6.96 2.18 12.95
N HIS A 214 7.43 1.30 12.06
CA HIS A 214 7.08 -0.12 12.13
C HIS A 214 7.64 -0.73 13.42
N ALA A 215 6.79 -1.50 14.10
CA ALA A 215 7.15 -2.26 15.28
C ALA A 215 6.32 -3.54 15.36
N ILE A 216 6.93 -4.60 15.88
CA ILE A 216 6.28 -5.88 16.15
C ILE A 216 6.86 -6.51 17.42
N VAL A 217 6.00 -7.17 18.21
CA VAL A 217 6.41 -8.10 19.24
C VAL A 217 5.85 -9.47 18.91
N GLY A 218 6.70 -10.49 18.87
CA GLY A 218 6.32 -11.88 18.63
C GLY A 218 6.57 -12.75 19.86
N LEU A 219 5.62 -13.63 20.17
CA LEU A 219 5.78 -14.68 21.18
C LEU A 219 5.40 -16.03 20.56
N TYR A 220 6.38 -16.90 20.39
CA TYR A 220 6.16 -18.30 20.04
C TYR A 220 6.19 -19.14 21.33
N ASP A 221 5.02 -19.56 21.80
CA ASP A 221 4.86 -20.23 23.07
C ASP A 221 5.20 -21.74 23.02
N HIS A 222 5.18 -22.37 24.20
CA HIS A 222 5.49 -23.81 24.30
C HIS A 222 4.42 -24.72 23.70
N SER A 223 3.20 -24.22 23.46
CA SER A 223 2.14 -24.96 22.78
C SER A 223 2.31 -24.98 21.26
N GLY A 224 3.25 -24.19 20.72
CA GLY A 224 3.47 -24.05 19.28
C GLY A 224 2.62 -22.96 18.64
N ARG A 225 2.10 -22.04 19.44
CA ARG A 225 1.33 -20.90 18.96
C ARG A 225 2.18 -19.64 18.86
N LEU A 226 2.07 -18.93 17.75
CA LEU A 226 2.71 -17.65 17.51
C LEU A 226 1.70 -16.52 17.67
N THR A 227 1.87 -15.70 18.70
CA THR A 227 1.09 -14.46 18.91
C THR A 227 1.96 -13.26 18.55
N LEU A 228 1.42 -12.38 17.72
CA LEU A 228 2.10 -11.19 17.19
C LEU A 228 1.31 -9.94 17.55
N TRP A 229 1.94 -8.98 18.19
CA TRP A 229 1.44 -7.61 18.36
C TRP A 229 2.12 -6.75 17.31
N SER A 230 1.35 -6.29 16.33
CA SER A 230 1.88 -5.63 15.13
C SER A 230 1.23 -4.27 14.91
N ALA A 231 2.05 -3.26 14.59
CA ALA A 231 1.60 -1.96 14.12
C ALA A 231 1.07 -2.08 12.68
N SER A 232 -0.03 -2.81 12.49
CA SER A 232 -0.58 -3.19 11.19
C SER A 232 -1.88 -2.48 10.86
N GLN A 233 -2.09 -2.15 9.61
CA GLN A 233 -3.38 -1.72 9.09
C GLN A 233 -4.23 -2.85 8.48
N SER A 234 -3.70 -4.08 8.43
CA SER A 234 -4.38 -5.26 7.87
C SER A 234 -4.00 -6.57 8.60
N PRO A 235 -4.35 -6.73 9.88
CA PRO A 235 -3.91 -7.87 10.71
C PRO A 235 -4.32 -9.23 10.14
N TYR A 236 -5.48 -9.33 9.48
CA TYR A 236 -5.95 -10.58 8.87
C TYR A 236 -5.11 -10.96 7.63
N ILE A 237 -4.68 -9.99 6.82
CA ILE A 237 -3.76 -10.23 5.71
C ILE A 237 -2.37 -10.59 6.24
N GLN A 238 -1.90 -9.90 7.28
CA GLN A 238 -0.62 -10.26 7.93
C GLN A 238 -0.66 -11.68 8.49
N ARG A 239 -1.74 -12.09 9.17
CA ARG A 239 -1.91 -13.47 9.65
C ARG A 239 -1.80 -14.50 8.51
N HIS A 240 -2.44 -14.22 7.38
CA HIS A 240 -2.34 -15.08 6.19
C HIS A 240 -0.90 -15.16 5.69
N LEU A 241 -0.23 -14.03 5.49
CA LEU A 241 1.15 -13.97 5.01
C LEU A 241 2.15 -14.64 5.97
N PHE A 242 1.98 -14.46 7.28
CA PHE A 242 2.81 -15.14 8.27
C PHE A 242 2.62 -16.66 8.23
N ALA A 243 1.38 -17.12 8.15
CA ALA A 243 1.10 -18.55 8.08
C ALA A 243 1.68 -19.18 6.80
N GLU A 244 1.55 -18.52 5.65
CA GLU A 244 2.13 -18.97 4.38
C GLU A 244 3.67 -18.97 4.41
N ALA A 245 4.26 -17.85 4.84
CA ALA A 245 5.72 -17.70 4.87
C ALA A 245 6.40 -18.59 5.91
N LEU A 246 5.71 -18.94 7.00
CA LEU A 246 6.27 -19.77 8.09
C LEU A 246 5.76 -21.22 8.05
N ALA A 247 4.98 -21.59 7.04
CA ALA A 247 4.54 -22.97 6.82
C ALA A 247 5.69 -24.00 6.76
N PRO A 248 6.86 -23.69 6.14
CA PRO A 248 8.01 -24.58 6.18
C PRO A 248 8.54 -24.88 7.60
N LEU A 249 8.23 -24.04 8.58
CA LEU A 249 8.56 -24.24 10.00
C LEU A 249 7.43 -24.95 10.78
N GLY A 250 6.41 -25.45 10.09
CA GLY A 250 5.31 -26.22 10.67
C GLY A 250 4.15 -25.40 11.24
N LEU A 251 4.09 -24.08 10.97
CA LEU A 251 2.96 -23.24 11.40
C LEU A 251 1.81 -23.31 10.37
N ALA A 252 0.60 -23.38 10.89
CA ALA A 252 -0.63 -23.25 10.11
C ALA A 252 -1.40 -21.97 10.54
N HIS A 253 -2.42 -21.57 9.78
CA HIS A 253 -3.23 -20.38 10.08
C HIS A 253 -3.80 -20.37 11.49
N LYS A 254 -4.22 -21.52 12.02
CA LYS A 254 -4.76 -21.67 13.39
C LYS A 254 -3.72 -21.41 14.49
N ASP A 255 -2.44 -21.50 14.15
CA ASP A 255 -1.34 -21.37 15.09
C ASP A 255 -0.81 -19.92 15.14
N VAL A 256 -1.30 -19.05 14.26
CA VAL A 256 -0.89 -17.64 14.16
C VAL A 256 -2.03 -16.73 14.59
N ARG A 257 -1.75 -15.86 15.57
CA ARG A 257 -2.65 -14.79 16.05
C ARG A 257 -1.97 -13.45 15.87
N VAL A 258 -2.68 -12.49 15.28
CA VAL A 258 -2.22 -11.11 15.15
C VAL A 258 -3.16 -10.18 15.92
N ILE A 259 -2.58 -9.36 16.79
CA ILE A 259 -3.25 -8.33 17.58
C ILE A 259 -2.69 -7.00 17.13
N SER A 260 -3.55 -6.10 16.69
CA SER A 260 -3.13 -4.75 16.37
C SER A 260 -3.71 -3.79 17.41
N PRO A 261 -2.86 -3.21 18.28
CA PRO A 261 -3.28 -2.16 19.21
C PRO A 261 -3.55 -0.86 18.44
N TYR A 262 -3.46 0.30 19.08
CA TYR A 262 -3.49 1.56 18.34
C TYR A 262 -2.34 1.64 17.35
N VAL A 263 -2.60 2.23 16.17
CA VAL A 263 -1.61 2.40 15.11
C VAL A 263 -1.47 3.88 14.78
N GLY A 264 -0.25 4.38 14.85
CA GLY A 264 0.11 5.80 14.70
C GLY A 264 0.32 6.25 13.25
N GLY A 265 -0.63 5.91 12.37
CA GLY A 265 -0.59 6.15 10.94
C GLY A 265 -0.07 4.94 10.17
N GLY A 266 -0.52 4.82 8.91
CA GLY A 266 -0.08 3.73 8.04
C GLY A 266 -0.04 4.16 6.57
N PHE A 267 -1.10 4.80 6.07
CA PHE A 267 -1.23 5.36 4.72
C PHE A 267 -0.96 4.37 3.58
N GLY A 268 -0.95 3.07 3.87
CA GLY A 268 -0.57 1.97 2.98
C GLY A 268 0.74 1.29 3.37
N GLY A 269 1.69 1.97 3.99
CA GLY A 269 3.00 1.42 4.35
C GLY A 269 2.96 0.23 5.31
N LYS A 270 1.92 0.14 6.13
CA LYS A 270 1.72 -0.95 7.10
C LYS A 270 0.65 -1.98 6.64
N ALA A 271 0.39 -2.07 5.33
CA ALA A 271 -0.63 -2.97 4.77
C ALA A 271 -0.14 -4.42 4.60
N GLY A 272 1.14 -4.61 4.34
CA GLY A 272 1.78 -5.92 4.13
C GLY A 272 2.67 -6.35 5.29
N VAL A 273 3.77 -7.00 4.96
CA VAL A 273 4.78 -7.49 5.88
C VAL A 273 6.18 -7.03 5.45
N SER A 274 6.53 -5.79 5.70
CA SER A 274 7.87 -5.25 5.41
C SER A 274 8.92 -5.89 6.31
N MET A 275 8.96 -5.46 7.58
CA MET A 275 9.84 -5.98 8.61
C MET A 275 9.14 -7.01 9.51
N GLU A 276 7.83 -7.05 9.51
CA GLU A 276 7.05 -7.85 10.43
C GLU A 276 7.30 -9.36 10.24
N ILE A 277 7.57 -9.78 9.02
CA ILE A 277 7.91 -11.19 8.74
C ILE A 277 9.21 -11.60 9.43
N MET A 278 10.20 -10.69 9.51
CA MET A 278 11.43 -10.96 10.26
C MET A 278 11.12 -11.11 11.75
N GLY A 279 10.34 -10.19 12.33
CA GLY A 279 9.94 -10.28 13.73
C GLY A 279 9.20 -11.56 14.06
N ALA A 280 8.30 -12.01 13.17
CA ALA A 280 7.59 -13.28 13.31
C ALA A 280 8.54 -14.48 13.24
N ALA A 281 9.45 -14.52 12.24
CA ALA A 281 10.42 -15.58 12.06
C ALA A 281 11.43 -15.66 13.22
N LEU A 282 11.95 -14.50 13.65
CA LEU A 282 12.90 -14.42 14.77
C LEU A 282 12.28 -14.89 16.08
N ALA A 283 10.98 -14.57 16.34
CA ALA A 283 10.29 -15.03 17.55
C ALA A 283 10.24 -16.57 17.66
N ILE A 284 10.14 -17.27 16.53
CA ILE A 284 10.15 -18.73 16.52
C ILE A 284 11.50 -19.28 17.00
N THR A 285 12.60 -18.59 16.72
CA THR A 285 13.96 -19.03 17.09
C THR A 285 14.26 -18.90 18.58
N VAL A 286 13.42 -18.15 19.34
CA VAL A 286 13.58 -17.90 20.79
C VAL A 286 12.34 -18.32 21.56
N LYS A 287 11.86 -19.53 21.30
CA LYS A 287 10.64 -20.10 21.88
C LYS A 287 10.49 -19.82 23.39
N GLY A 288 9.30 -19.37 23.77
CA GLY A 288 8.95 -19.04 25.15
C GLY A 288 9.31 -17.62 25.58
N HIS A 289 10.04 -16.86 24.77
CA HIS A 289 10.39 -15.46 25.05
C HIS A 289 9.67 -14.50 24.11
N PRO A 290 9.07 -13.42 24.60
CA PRO A 290 8.62 -12.33 23.74
C PRO A 290 9.83 -11.65 23.09
N LEU A 291 9.74 -11.35 21.80
CA LEU A 291 10.79 -10.68 21.04
C LEU A 291 10.26 -9.43 20.37
N LYS A 292 10.89 -8.29 20.65
CA LYS A 292 10.56 -6.99 20.03
C LYS A 292 11.54 -6.67 18.92
N VAL A 293 10.98 -6.29 17.75
CA VAL A 293 11.69 -5.67 16.63
C VAL A 293 11.03 -4.35 16.32
N ARG A 294 11.80 -3.30 16.12
CA ARG A 294 11.29 -2.00 15.69
C ARG A 294 12.26 -1.35 14.72
N PHE A 295 11.75 -0.55 13.80
CA PHE A 295 12.57 0.29 12.94
C PHE A 295 12.79 1.68 13.55
N THR A 296 13.94 2.26 13.26
CA THR A 296 14.21 3.67 13.49
C THR A 296 13.51 4.51 12.42
N ARG A 297 13.39 5.82 12.64
CA ARG A 297 12.88 6.75 11.62
C ARG A 297 13.72 6.73 10.35
N GLU A 298 15.02 6.52 10.44
CA GLU A 298 15.91 6.43 9.29
C GLU A 298 15.61 5.18 8.47
N GLN A 299 15.44 4.02 9.10
CA GLN A 299 15.08 2.77 8.45
C GLN A 299 13.72 2.85 7.72
N GLU A 300 12.76 3.63 8.22
CA GLU A 300 11.47 3.87 7.56
C GLU A 300 11.63 4.46 6.15
N PHE A 301 12.70 5.20 5.87
CA PHE A 301 12.92 5.82 4.57
C PHE A 301 13.53 4.88 3.51
N TYR A 302 14.24 3.83 3.93
CA TYR A 302 14.95 2.97 2.98
C TYR A 302 14.68 1.47 3.15
N ASN A 303 13.89 1.05 4.13
CA ASN A 303 13.69 -0.37 4.44
C ASN A 303 12.21 -0.79 4.51
N THR A 304 11.29 0.13 4.29
CA THR A 304 9.85 -0.16 4.23
C THR A 304 9.30 0.11 2.85
N TYR A 305 8.04 -0.24 2.63
CA TYR A 305 7.35 0.10 1.39
C TYR A 305 7.36 1.61 1.14
N GLN A 306 7.55 1.95 -0.11
CA GLN A 306 7.45 3.32 -0.58
C GLN A 306 6.35 3.43 -1.64
N ARG A 307 5.85 4.64 -1.89
CA ARG A 307 5.07 4.90 -3.10
C ARG A 307 5.90 4.52 -4.31
N GLN A 308 5.32 3.79 -5.24
CA GLN A 308 5.98 3.48 -6.50
C GLN A 308 6.23 4.77 -7.30
N GLY A 309 7.41 4.90 -7.87
CA GLY A 309 7.67 5.87 -8.92
C GLY A 309 6.94 5.48 -10.20
N LEU A 310 6.65 6.46 -11.04
CA LEU A 310 6.02 6.27 -12.33
C LEU A 310 6.70 7.08 -13.42
N ALA A 311 7.04 6.43 -14.53
CA ALA A 311 7.27 7.08 -15.82
C ALA A 311 6.05 6.79 -16.70
N ALA A 312 5.35 7.83 -17.13
CA ALA A 312 4.16 7.72 -17.96
C ALA A 312 4.36 8.40 -19.31
N HIS A 313 3.94 7.72 -20.37
CA HIS A 313 3.87 8.29 -21.72
C HIS A 313 2.41 8.28 -22.18
N ILE A 314 1.91 9.43 -22.63
CA ILE A 314 0.52 9.62 -23.05
C ILE A 314 0.48 10.18 -24.45
N ARG A 315 -0.30 9.53 -25.33
CA ARG A 315 -0.75 10.11 -26.62
C ARG A 315 -2.27 10.18 -26.60
N MET A 316 -2.82 11.36 -26.87
CA MET A 316 -4.26 11.58 -26.89
C MET A 316 -4.67 12.22 -28.21
N GLY A 317 -5.64 11.61 -28.89
CA GLY A 317 -6.29 12.14 -30.07
C GLY A 317 -7.58 12.85 -29.71
N VAL A 318 -7.79 14.05 -30.23
CA VAL A 318 -9.00 14.85 -30.01
C VAL A 318 -9.48 15.54 -31.27
N ARG A 319 -10.79 15.75 -31.39
CA ARG A 319 -11.40 16.62 -32.40
C ARG A 319 -11.40 18.09 -31.94
N ASN A 320 -11.57 19.00 -32.88
CA ASN A 320 -11.66 20.44 -32.58
C ASN A 320 -12.86 20.82 -31.67
N ASP A 321 -13.88 19.97 -31.62
CA ASP A 321 -15.02 20.13 -30.71
C ASP A 321 -14.74 19.67 -29.27
N GLY A 322 -13.53 19.16 -29.00
CA GLY A 322 -13.09 18.66 -27.71
C GLY A 322 -13.33 17.16 -27.48
N THR A 323 -13.92 16.44 -28.42
CA THR A 323 -14.18 14.99 -28.27
C THR A 323 -12.88 14.18 -28.30
N ILE A 324 -12.61 13.38 -27.25
CA ILE A 324 -11.48 12.46 -27.20
C ILE A 324 -11.79 11.26 -28.13
N THR A 325 -10.93 11.00 -29.10
CA THR A 325 -11.08 9.91 -30.07
C THR A 325 -10.23 8.70 -29.74
N ALA A 326 -9.04 8.89 -29.15
CA ALA A 326 -8.11 7.83 -28.80
C ALA A 326 -7.22 8.19 -27.60
N LEU A 327 -6.80 7.19 -26.85
CA LEU A 327 -5.82 7.29 -25.79
C LEU A 327 -4.85 6.11 -25.84
N GLU A 328 -3.57 6.38 -25.97
CA GLU A 328 -2.48 5.48 -25.62
C GLU A 328 -1.85 5.96 -24.31
N HIS A 329 -1.77 5.07 -23.30
CA HIS A 329 -1.24 5.40 -21.99
C HIS A 329 -0.31 4.28 -21.50
N ILE A 330 0.97 4.55 -21.55
CA ILE A 330 2.02 3.62 -21.10
C ILE A 330 2.42 4.05 -19.68
N LEU A 331 2.41 3.10 -18.76
CA LEU A 331 2.66 3.28 -17.33
C LEU A 331 3.80 2.35 -16.90
N ASP A 332 4.98 2.88 -16.76
CA ASP A 332 6.18 2.16 -16.36
C ASP A 332 6.45 2.43 -14.87
N TRP A 333 6.06 1.47 -14.02
CA TRP A 333 6.10 1.59 -12.56
C TRP A 333 7.37 1.01 -11.99
N ASP A 334 8.06 1.79 -11.16
CA ASP A 334 9.20 1.33 -10.38
C ASP A 334 8.74 0.49 -9.19
N ALA A 335 8.83 -0.83 -9.31
CA ALA A 335 8.47 -1.77 -8.26
C ALA A 335 9.50 -1.86 -7.13
N GLY A 336 10.72 -1.36 -7.35
CA GLY A 336 11.85 -1.67 -6.48
C GLY A 336 12.31 -3.12 -6.63
N ALA A 337 13.02 -3.61 -5.62
CA ALA A 337 13.68 -4.91 -5.67
C ALA A 337 12.73 -6.12 -5.53
N TYR A 338 11.50 -5.92 -5.06
CA TYR A 338 10.52 -6.98 -4.82
C TYR A 338 9.10 -6.49 -5.08
N VAL A 339 8.26 -7.37 -5.61
CA VAL A 339 6.94 -6.99 -6.10
C VAL A 339 5.94 -6.68 -4.99
N GLU A 340 5.89 -7.48 -3.97
CA GLU A 340 4.97 -7.35 -2.84
C GLU A 340 3.54 -6.89 -3.27
N TYR A 341 3.04 -5.76 -2.75
CA TYR A 341 1.78 -5.14 -3.20
C TYR A 341 1.89 -4.38 -4.52
N GLY A 342 3.12 -4.12 -5.02
CA GLY A 342 3.35 -3.25 -6.16
C GLY A 342 2.59 -3.65 -7.41
N ALA A 343 2.53 -4.94 -7.72
CA ALA A 343 1.79 -5.42 -8.88
C ALA A 343 0.28 -5.20 -8.81
N ASN A 344 -0.32 -5.26 -7.61
CA ASN A 344 -1.74 -4.95 -7.46
C ASN A 344 -2.02 -3.46 -7.68
N VAL A 345 -1.08 -2.58 -7.26
CA VAL A 345 -1.13 -1.15 -7.56
C VAL A 345 -1.12 -0.94 -9.08
N VAL A 346 -0.17 -1.57 -9.77
CA VAL A 346 -0.01 -1.53 -11.24
C VAL A 346 -1.27 -2.02 -11.97
N ASN A 347 -1.84 -3.13 -11.50
CA ASN A 347 -3.07 -3.70 -12.06
C ASN A 347 -4.28 -2.77 -11.86
N ALA A 348 -4.48 -2.25 -10.66
CA ALA A 348 -5.60 -1.36 -10.33
C ALA A 348 -5.51 -0.02 -11.09
N ALA A 349 -4.31 0.56 -11.17
CA ALA A 349 -4.04 1.77 -11.93
C ALA A 349 -4.31 1.56 -13.42
N GLY A 350 -3.78 0.49 -14.01
CA GLY A 350 -4.00 0.18 -15.43
C GLY A 350 -5.47 0.07 -15.80
N LEU A 351 -6.28 -0.61 -14.97
CA LEU A 351 -7.74 -0.74 -15.21
C LEU A 351 -8.47 0.61 -15.25
N SER A 352 -7.91 1.65 -14.66
CA SER A 352 -8.55 2.96 -14.49
C SER A 352 -7.81 4.10 -15.19
N ALA A 353 -6.78 3.80 -15.98
CA ALA A 353 -5.88 4.80 -16.56
C ALA A 353 -6.48 5.66 -17.68
N THR A 354 -7.76 5.49 -18.00
CA THR A 354 -8.54 6.45 -18.79
C THR A 354 -8.94 7.71 -18.04
N GLY A 355 -8.84 7.70 -16.69
CA GLY A 355 -9.52 8.71 -15.89
C GLY A 355 -11.04 8.63 -16.02
N PRO A 356 -11.79 9.61 -15.47
CA PRO A 356 -13.25 9.66 -15.53
C PRO A 356 -13.78 10.10 -16.89
N TYR A 357 -13.15 9.66 -17.97
CA TYR A 357 -13.46 10.07 -19.34
C TYR A 357 -14.00 8.97 -20.21
N ARG A 358 -14.95 9.33 -21.06
CA ARG A 358 -15.50 8.48 -22.12
C ARG A 358 -14.54 8.48 -23.31
N ILE A 359 -13.82 7.38 -23.50
CA ILE A 359 -12.85 7.22 -24.58
C ILE A 359 -13.19 5.97 -25.40
N PRO A 360 -13.42 6.10 -26.71
CA PRO A 360 -13.83 4.97 -27.54
C PRO A 360 -12.67 4.02 -27.87
N ASN A 361 -11.46 4.53 -28.10
CA ASN A 361 -10.30 3.75 -28.51
C ASN A 361 -9.17 3.90 -27.49
N VAL A 362 -8.79 2.78 -26.85
CA VAL A 362 -7.88 2.80 -25.69
C VAL A 362 -6.81 1.72 -25.84
N TRP A 363 -5.58 2.13 -25.61
CA TRP A 363 -4.42 1.26 -25.44
C TRP A 363 -3.71 1.62 -24.14
N ILE A 364 -3.74 0.73 -23.17
CA ILE A 364 -3.04 0.92 -21.89
C ILE A 364 -2.09 -0.24 -21.69
N ASP A 365 -0.84 0.06 -21.40
CA ASP A 365 0.19 -0.84 -20.93
C ASP A 365 0.68 -0.36 -19.56
N SER A 366 0.45 -1.18 -18.52
CA SER A 366 0.86 -0.88 -17.15
C SER A 366 1.82 -1.97 -16.70
N LYS A 367 3.12 -1.62 -16.54
CA LYS A 367 4.21 -2.54 -16.26
C LYS A 367 4.77 -2.34 -14.87
N CYS A 368 4.94 -3.41 -14.12
CA CYS A 368 5.61 -3.48 -12.83
C CYS A 368 7.07 -3.86 -13.06
N ILE A 369 8.01 -2.95 -12.85
CA ILE A 369 9.39 -3.09 -13.28
C ILE A 369 10.30 -3.15 -12.06
N TYR A 370 11.13 -4.18 -11.97
CA TYR A 370 12.15 -4.29 -10.94
C TYR A 370 13.25 -3.25 -11.09
N THR A 371 13.69 -2.71 -9.95
CA THR A 371 14.88 -1.85 -9.81
C THR A 371 15.63 -2.21 -8.53
N ASN A 372 16.84 -1.69 -8.35
CA ASN A 372 17.61 -1.87 -7.10
C ASN A 372 17.25 -0.82 -6.03
N LEU A 373 15.97 -0.54 -5.88
CA LEU A 373 15.40 0.35 -4.87
C LEU A 373 14.56 -0.43 -3.85
N PRO A 374 14.25 0.14 -2.67
CA PRO A 374 13.33 -0.48 -1.71
C PRO A 374 12.02 -0.88 -2.37
N PRO A 375 11.32 -1.93 -1.90
CA PRO A 375 10.07 -2.39 -2.51
C PRO A 375 9.03 -1.27 -2.63
N GLY A 376 8.40 -1.17 -3.80
CA GLY A 376 7.24 -0.33 -4.02
C GLY A 376 5.97 -0.99 -3.49
N GLY A 377 5.09 -0.20 -2.89
CA GLY A 377 3.88 -0.75 -2.26
C GLY A 377 2.71 0.22 -2.25
N PRO A 378 1.64 -0.14 -1.53
CA PRO A 378 0.45 0.69 -1.45
C PRO A 378 0.75 2.00 -0.73
N TYR A 379 0.35 3.09 -1.31
CA TYR A 379 0.29 4.40 -0.67
C TYR A 379 -1.07 5.01 -0.95
N ARG A 380 -1.60 5.85 -0.05
CA ARG A 380 -2.90 6.53 -0.19
C ARG A 380 -3.14 7.04 -1.61
N GLY A 381 -4.18 6.51 -2.27
CA GLY A 381 -4.41 6.67 -3.72
C GLY A 381 -4.20 5.38 -4.51
N PHE A 382 -3.26 4.50 -4.13
CA PHE A 382 -3.04 3.15 -4.69
C PHE A 382 -2.75 3.19 -6.21
N GLY A 383 -1.80 4.03 -6.64
CA GLY A 383 -1.42 4.24 -8.03
C GLY A 383 -2.24 5.30 -8.77
N TYR A 384 -3.43 5.62 -8.28
CA TYR A 384 -4.31 6.58 -8.94
C TYR A 384 -3.77 8.01 -8.91
N SER A 385 -3.15 8.42 -7.81
CA SER A 385 -2.59 9.78 -7.69
C SER A 385 -1.49 10.02 -8.71
N GLU A 386 -0.68 8.98 -8.99
CA GLU A 386 0.46 9.03 -9.87
C GLU A 386 0.04 9.18 -11.33
N PHE A 387 -0.79 8.25 -11.84
CA PHE A 387 -1.19 8.34 -13.24
C PHE A 387 -2.16 9.50 -13.50
N MET A 388 -3.02 9.85 -12.53
CA MET A 388 -3.92 11.00 -12.66
C MET A 388 -3.17 12.32 -12.76
N PHE A 389 -2.02 12.48 -12.06
CA PHE A 389 -1.18 13.65 -12.24
C PHE A 389 -0.76 13.82 -13.70
N GLY A 390 -0.26 12.75 -14.34
CA GLY A 390 0.13 12.76 -15.74
C GLY A 390 -1.06 13.01 -16.67
N LEU A 391 -2.15 12.27 -16.48
CA LEU A 391 -3.34 12.35 -17.32
C LEU A 391 -4.01 13.73 -17.25
N GLU A 392 -4.23 14.26 -16.04
CA GLU A 392 -4.90 15.54 -15.86
C GLU A 392 -4.06 16.73 -16.33
N SER A 393 -2.72 16.66 -16.16
CA SER A 393 -1.80 17.62 -16.77
C SER A 393 -1.82 17.55 -18.29
N HIS A 394 -1.97 16.34 -18.86
CA HIS A 394 -2.09 16.14 -20.30
C HIS A 394 -3.42 16.69 -20.84
N VAL A 395 -4.52 16.46 -20.12
CA VAL A 395 -5.85 17.00 -20.44
C VAL A 395 -5.83 18.53 -20.50
N ASP A 396 -5.18 19.21 -19.55
CA ASP A 396 -5.05 20.67 -19.59
C ASP A 396 -4.27 21.14 -20.82
N ARG A 397 -3.18 20.44 -21.19
CA ARG A 397 -2.40 20.77 -22.39
C ARG A 397 -3.20 20.55 -23.68
N VAL A 398 -3.99 19.49 -23.74
CA VAL A 398 -4.87 19.20 -24.90
C VAL A 398 -5.94 20.29 -25.02
N ALA A 399 -6.64 20.61 -23.92
CA ALA A 399 -7.66 21.65 -23.92
C ALA A 399 -7.10 23.00 -24.37
N ALA A 400 -5.94 23.39 -23.87
CA ALA A 400 -5.25 24.62 -24.28
C ALA A 400 -4.86 24.61 -25.77
N ALA A 401 -4.41 23.46 -26.30
CA ALA A 401 -3.98 23.32 -27.71
C ALA A 401 -5.14 23.49 -28.71
N ILE A 402 -6.37 23.12 -28.33
CA ILE A 402 -7.57 23.32 -29.14
C ILE A 402 -8.31 24.63 -28.77
N GLY A 403 -7.79 25.41 -27.82
CA GLY A 403 -8.42 26.68 -27.38
C GLY A 403 -9.71 26.50 -26.57
N MET A 404 -9.89 25.34 -25.91
CA MET A 404 -11.07 25.05 -25.09
C MET A 404 -10.76 25.26 -23.60
N ASP A 405 -11.76 25.72 -22.84
CA ASP A 405 -11.65 25.80 -21.39
C ASP A 405 -11.44 24.40 -20.79
N PRO A 406 -10.47 24.19 -19.87
CA PRO A 406 -10.15 22.88 -19.35
C PRO A 406 -11.28 22.25 -18.53
N VAL A 407 -12.18 23.02 -17.91
CA VAL A 407 -13.37 22.48 -17.23
C VAL A 407 -14.43 22.10 -18.25
N ASP A 408 -14.63 22.86 -19.31
CA ASP A 408 -15.57 22.53 -20.39
C ASP A 408 -15.11 21.29 -21.15
N PHE A 409 -13.80 21.11 -21.37
CA PHE A 409 -13.25 19.89 -21.94
C PHE A 409 -13.57 18.66 -21.08
N ARG A 410 -13.43 18.78 -19.75
CA ARG A 410 -13.78 17.70 -18.81
C ARG A 410 -15.28 17.39 -18.79
N ARG A 411 -16.12 18.41 -18.83
CA ARG A 411 -17.59 18.27 -18.93
C ARG A 411 -17.99 17.51 -20.19
N HIS A 412 -17.40 17.88 -21.32
CA HIS A 412 -17.70 17.29 -22.63
C HIS A 412 -17.37 15.79 -22.67
N ASN A 413 -16.28 15.38 -22.03
CA ASN A 413 -15.79 14.02 -22.05
C ASN A 413 -16.13 13.21 -20.78
N ALA A 414 -16.84 13.77 -19.80
CA ALA A 414 -17.14 13.09 -18.56
C ALA A 414 -17.88 11.77 -18.81
N ILE A 415 -17.45 10.71 -18.11
CA ILE A 415 -18.08 9.39 -18.18
C ILE A 415 -19.47 9.42 -17.57
N ALA A 416 -20.44 8.78 -18.20
CA ALA A 416 -21.83 8.72 -17.79
C ALA A 416 -22.31 7.27 -17.58
N GLU A 417 -23.51 7.13 -16.99
CA GLU A 417 -24.19 5.84 -16.89
C GLU A 417 -24.39 5.22 -18.27
N GLY A 418 -24.11 3.91 -18.39
CA GLY A 418 -24.19 3.15 -19.62
C GLY A 418 -22.97 3.23 -20.53
N ASP A 419 -22.01 4.13 -20.26
CA ASP A 419 -20.76 4.15 -21.00
C ASP A 419 -19.93 2.87 -20.74
N THR A 420 -19.20 2.40 -21.75
CA THR A 420 -18.32 1.23 -21.60
C THR A 420 -16.95 1.64 -21.08
N LEU A 421 -16.53 1.07 -19.96
CA LEU A 421 -15.20 1.24 -19.40
C LEU A 421 -14.10 0.62 -20.27
N ALA A 422 -12.83 0.98 -20.05
CA ALA A 422 -11.70 0.49 -20.86
C ALA A 422 -11.55 -1.04 -20.85
N TYR A 423 -11.98 -1.70 -19.78
CA TYR A 423 -11.92 -3.16 -19.61
C TYR A 423 -13.26 -3.87 -19.95
N GLY A 424 -14.20 -3.17 -20.58
CA GLY A 424 -15.44 -3.75 -21.15
C GLY A 424 -16.65 -3.78 -20.22
N ALA A 425 -16.52 -3.39 -18.94
CA ALA A 425 -17.69 -3.27 -18.07
C ALA A 425 -18.50 -1.99 -18.38
N GLU A 426 -19.78 -2.03 -18.07
CA GLU A 426 -20.67 -0.88 -18.18
C GLU A 426 -20.55 0.01 -16.93
N MET A 427 -20.56 1.33 -17.11
CA MET A 427 -20.53 2.29 -16.03
C MET A 427 -21.88 2.35 -15.33
N ASN A 428 -21.87 2.17 -14.01
CA ASN A 428 -23.02 2.43 -13.14
C ASN A 428 -23.34 3.94 -13.10
N PRO A 429 -24.45 4.37 -12.45
CA PRO A 429 -24.75 5.79 -12.29
C PRO A 429 -23.54 6.58 -11.80
N SER A 430 -23.17 7.62 -12.53
CA SER A 430 -21.99 8.44 -12.31
C SER A 430 -22.37 9.86 -11.89
N GLY A 431 -21.78 10.32 -10.80
CA GLY A 431 -21.84 11.71 -10.35
C GLY A 431 -20.71 12.59 -10.89
N ALA A 432 -19.92 12.11 -11.86
CA ALA A 432 -18.71 12.82 -12.33
C ALA A 432 -19.03 14.24 -12.85
N LEU A 433 -20.03 14.38 -13.73
CA LEU A 433 -20.43 15.67 -14.28
C LEU A 433 -20.90 16.64 -13.20
N GLU A 434 -21.77 16.17 -12.28
CA GLU A 434 -22.25 16.99 -11.17
C GLU A 434 -21.12 17.41 -10.22
N ALA A 435 -20.15 16.53 -9.97
CA ALA A 435 -18.97 16.85 -9.16
C ALA A 435 -18.11 17.93 -9.83
N ILE A 436 -17.89 17.85 -11.14
CA ILE A 436 -17.18 18.85 -11.93
C ILE A 436 -17.90 20.20 -11.82
N ASP A 437 -19.21 20.24 -12.04
CA ASP A 437 -19.99 21.47 -12.01
C ASP A 437 -19.99 22.13 -10.63
N ARG A 438 -20.20 21.35 -9.57
CA ARG A 438 -20.18 21.86 -8.19
C ARG A 438 -18.81 22.38 -7.78
N ALA A 439 -17.74 21.69 -8.15
CA ALA A 439 -16.38 22.13 -7.85
C ALA A 439 -16.02 23.40 -8.60
N ALA A 440 -16.35 23.48 -9.89
CA ALA A 440 -16.12 24.69 -10.69
C ALA A 440 -16.88 25.91 -10.15
N ALA A 441 -18.14 25.72 -9.76
CA ALA A 441 -18.94 26.77 -9.12
C ALA A 441 -18.36 27.21 -7.77
N ALA A 442 -17.90 26.25 -6.94
CA ALA A 442 -17.37 26.55 -5.61
C ALA A 442 -16.08 27.39 -5.60
N ILE A 443 -15.25 27.24 -6.65
CA ILE A 443 -14.03 28.05 -6.82
C ILE A 443 -14.25 29.28 -7.73
N GLU A 444 -15.47 29.53 -8.13
CA GLU A 444 -15.81 30.59 -9.08
C GLU A 444 -14.91 30.54 -10.33
N TRP A 445 -14.90 29.34 -11.00
CA TRP A 445 -14.07 29.11 -12.18
C TRP A 445 -14.33 30.17 -13.27
N GLY A 446 -13.27 30.64 -13.91
CA GLY A 446 -13.34 31.71 -14.92
C GLY A 446 -13.32 33.14 -14.35
N THR A 447 -13.49 33.31 -13.04
CA THR A 447 -13.34 34.60 -12.38
C THR A 447 -11.89 34.77 -11.90
N PRO A 448 -11.13 35.75 -12.41
CA PRO A 448 -9.79 36.05 -11.92
C PRO A 448 -9.80 36.43 -10.44
N GLU A 449 -8.83 35.92 -9.71
CA GLU A 449 -8.61 36.31 -8.32
C GLU A 449 -7.26 37.02 -8.20
N THR A 450 -7.23 38.14 -7.48
CA THR A 450 -6.03 38.97 -7.30
C THR A 450 -5.66 39.02 -5.82
N SER A 451 -4.36 39.08 -5.54
CA SER A 451 -3.83 39.29 -4.18
C SER A 451 -3.61 40.78 -3.94
N ASP A 452 -3.91 41.25 -2.73
CA ASP A 452 -3.53 42.60 -2.29
C ASP A 452 -2.00 42.72 -2.06
N ASP A 453 -1.31 41.59 -1.96
CA ASP A 453 0.15 41.52 -1.86
C ASP A 453 0.76 41.45 -3.27
N PRO A 454 1.50 42.48 -3.73
CA PRO A 454 2.04 42.57 -5.08
C PRO A 454 3.14 41.50 -5.35
N THR A 455 3.62 40.80 -4.32
CA THR A 455 4.60 39.71 -4.47
C THR A 455 3.95 38.35 -4.70
N LYS A 456 2.60 38.28 -4.69
CA LYS A 456 1.84 37.04 -4.84
C LYS A 456 1.01 37.02 -6.10
N VAL A 457 0.96 35.88 -6.73
CA VAL A 457 0.04 35.58 -7.84
C VAL A 457 -0.87 34.44 -7.41
N ILE A 458 -2.18 34.62 -7.64
CA ILE A 458 -3.18 33.58 -7.38
C ILE A 458 -3.54 32.91 -8.69
N GLY A 459 -3.44 31.59 -8.74
CA GLY A 459 -3.84 30.76 -9.87
C GLY A 459 -4.89 29.74 -9.44
N LYS A 460 -5.87 29.48 -10.31
CA LYS A 460 -6.86 28.40 -10.13
C LYS A 460 -6.48 27.22 -11.02
N GLY A 461 -6.53 26.00 -10.47
CA GLY A 461 -6.34 24.77 -11.21
C GLY A 461 -7.53 23.84 -11.00
N PHE A 462 -7.79 22.96 -11.97
CA PHE A 462 -8.88 22.01 -11.92
C PHE A 462 -8.40 20.63 -12.37
N ALA A 463 -8.82 19.59 -11.67
CA ALA A 463 -8.57 18.19 -12.04
C ALA A 463 -9.79 17.34 -11.71
N ALA A 464 -10.11 16.38 -12.56
CA ALA A 464 -11.12 15.38 -12.29
C ALA A 464 -10.46 14.08 -11.84
N TYR A 465 -10.90 13.53 -10.71
CA TYR A 465 -10.28 12.35 -10.11
C TYR A 465 -11.33 11.25 -9.88
N TRP A 466 -11.00 10.04 -10.22
CA TRP A 466 -11.78 8.88 -9.84
C TRP A 466 -10.93 7.78 -9.21
N LYS A 467 -11.58 6.88 -8.46
CA LYS A 467 -10.94 5.70 -7.91
C LYS A 467 -11.95 4.56 -7.81
N ALA A 468 -11.68 3.46 -8.49
CA ALA A 468 -12.41 2.23 -8.23
C ALA A 468 -12.08 1.73 -6.82
N PRO A 469 -13.08 1.29 -6.03
CA PRO A 469 -12.84 0.59 -4.79
C PRO A 469 -12.36 -0.82 -5.12
N ALA A 470 -11.11 -0.96 -5.61
CA ALA A 470 -10.55 -2.23 -6.08
C ALA A 470 -10.44 -3.25 -4.93
N MET A 471 -11.57 -3.80 -4.52
CA MET A 471 -11.63 -4.88 -3.53
C MET A 471 -11.57 -6.22 -4.27
N PRO A 472 -10.77 -7.18 -3.77
CA PRO A 472 -10.82 -8.55 -4.29
C PRO A 472 -12.26 -9.11 -4.20
N PRO A 473 -12.68 -9.96 -5.14
CA PRO A 473 -14.05 -10.50 -5.14
C PRO A 473 -14.43 -11.30 -3.88
N ASN A 474 -13.41 -11.79 -3.15
CA ASN A 474 -13.55 -12.54 -1.89
C ASN A 474 -13.26 -11.68 -0.65
N ALA A 475 -13.10 -10.37 -0.79
CA ALA A 475 -12.94 -9.49 0.36
C ALA A 475 -14.20 -9.46 1.20
N SER A 476 -14.05 -9.65 2.49
CA SER A 476 -15.14 -9.64 3.47
C SER A 476 -14.75 -8.83 4.70
N SER A 477 -15.75 -8.32 5.40
CA SER A 477 -15.59 -7.77 6.73
C SER A 477 -16.66 -8.33 7.65
N ALA A 478 -16.36 -8.40 8.95
CA ALA A 478 -17.28 -8.87 9.96
C ALA A 478 -17.37 -7.88 11.12
N ALA A 479 -18.54 -7.87 11.78
CA ALA A 479 -18.74 -7.21 13.05
C ALA A 479 -19.51 -8.16 13.97
N PHE A 480 -19.04 -8.31 15.19
CA PHE A 480 -19.71 -9.08 16.24
C PHE A 480 -20.14 -8.13 17.35
N LEU A 481 -21.40 -8.23 17.76
CA LEU A 481 -21.98 -7.41 18.81
C LEU A 481 -22.33 -8.30 20.01
N LYS A 482 -21.84 -7.91 21.18
CA LYS A 482 -22.18 -8.53 22.45
C LYS A 482 -22.95 -7.51 23.31
N PHE A 483 -24.17 -7.84 23.69
CA PHE A 483 -24.98 -7.07 24.65
C PHE A 483 -24.63 -7.51 26.06
N ASN A 484 -24.33 -6.55 26.92
CA ASN A 484 -24.05 -6.79 28.32
C ASN A 484 -25.30 -6.55 29.18
N GLU A 485 -25.29 -7.05 30.42
CA GLU A 485 -26.42 -7.04 31.34
C GLU A 485 -26.85 -5.61 31.75
N ASP A 486 -25.95 -4.63 31.65
CA ASP A 486 -26.24 -3.21 31.95
C ASP A 486 -26.74 -2.43 30.72
N GLY A 487 -27.00 -3.13 29.60
CA GLY A 487 -27.40 -2.55 28.33
C GLY A 487 -26.27 -1.85 27.54
N SER A 488 -25.02 -2.02 27.96
CA SER A 488 -23.87 -1.64 27.13
C SER A 488 -23.60 -2.68 26.04
N ILE A 489 -22.84 -2.27 25.02
CA ILE A 489 -22.57 -3.10 23.83
C ILE A 489 -21.07 -3.09 23.54
N ASN A 490 -20.48 -4.27 23.44
CA ASN A 490 -19.15 -4.45 22.92
C ASN A 490 -19.22 -4.84 21.44
N ILE A 491 -18.45 -4.16 20.60
CA ILE A 491 -18.38 -4.42 19.15
C ILE A 491 -16.95 -4.80 18.79
N THR A 492 -16.78 -5.99 18.23
CA THR A 492 -15.54 -6.41 17.59
C THR A 492 -15.68 -6.24 16.09
N VAL A 493 -14.72 -5.57 15.45
CA VAL A 493 -14.73 -5.25 14.03
C VAL A 493 -13.42 -5.68 13.37
N SER A 494 -13.46 -5.95 12.06
CA SER A 494 -12.27 -6.33 11.30
C SER A 494 -11.43 -5.13 10.82
N GLY A 495 -11.98 -3.91 10.84
CA GLY A 495 -11.29 -2.71 10.38
C GLY A 495 -10.38 -2.09 11.46
N MET A 496 -9.36 -1.34 11.01
CA MET A 496 -8.33 -0.76 11.86
C MET A 496 -8.55 0.73 12.14
N GLU A 497 -8.24 1.14 13.38
CA GLU A 497 -8.06 2.55 13.75
C GLU A 497 -6.61 2.97 13.52
N LEU A 498 -6.39 3.85 12.54
CA LEU A 498 -5.08 4.37 12.15
C LEU A 498 -4.93 5.89 12.42
N GLY A 499 -5.92 6.47 13.10
CA GLY A 499 -6.04 7.92 13.29
C GLY A 499 -7.27 8.54 12.60
N GLN A 500 -7.93 7.81 11.67
CA GLN A 500 -9.05 8.31 10.86
C GLN A 500 -10.39 8.38 11.60
N GLY A 501 -10.52 7.81 12.81
CA GLY A 501 -11.74 7.82 13.60
C GLY A 501 -12.66 6.63 13.37
N TYR A 502 -12.13 5.52 12.88
CA TYR A 502 -12.90 4.32 12.56
C TYR A 502 -13.72 3.81 13.74
N LEU A 503 -13.14 3.74 14.95
CA LEU A 503 -13.86 3.28 16.15
C LEU A 503 -15.06 4.19 16.46
N THR A 504 -14.89 5.50 16.29
CA THR A 504 -15.98 6.46 16.51
C THR A 504 -17.09 6.30 15.47
N VAL A 505 -16.73 6.11 14.19
CA VAL A 505 -17.72 5.87 13.12
C VAL A 505 -18.49 4.58 13.37
N MET A 506 -17.84 3.50 13.77
CA MET A 506 -18.50 2.24 14.11
C MET A 506 -19.45 2.41 15.30
N ALA A 507 -19.06 3.17 16.33
CA ALA A 507 -19.95 3.48 17.46
C ALA A 507 -21.17 4.32 17.02
N GLN A 508 -20.98 5.31 16.11
CA GLN A 508 -22.10 6.12 15.58
C GLN A 508 -23.08 5.26 14.76
N ILE A 509 -22.56 4.38 13.89
CA ILE A 509 -23.41 3.49 13.08
C ILE A 509 -24.23 2.56 14.00
N ALA A 510 -23.59 1.95 14.99
CA ALA A 510 -24.26 1.09 15.95
C ALA A 510 -25.30 1.85 16.81
N SER A 511 -24.95 3.06 17.25
CA SER A 511 -25.85 3.96 17.99
C SER A 511 -27.11 4.26 17.18
N GLU A 512 -26.94 4.61 15.90
CA GLU A 512 -28.06 4.92 15.01
C GLU A 512 -28.99 3.72 14.79
N VAL A 513 -28.40 2.55 14.51
CA VAL A 513 -29.19 1.34 14.19
C VAL A 513 -29.89 0.79 15.41
N LEU A 514 -29.21 0.77 16.56
CA LEU A 514 -29.71 0.14 17.78
C LEU A 514 -30.46 1.10 18.72
N SER A 515 -30.44 2.41 18.40
CA SER A 515 -31.05 3.46 19.25
C SER A 515 -30.45 3.48 20.68
N VAL A 516 -29.14 3.24 20.78
CA VAL A 516 -28.38 3.23 22.05
C VAL A 516 -27.36 4.38 22.02
N PRO A 517 -27.17 5.19 23.08
CA PRO A 517 -26.18 6.24 23.11
C PRO A 517 -24.77 5.72 22.84
N THR A 518 -23.95 6.47 22.09
CA THR A 518 -22.55 6.11 21.80
C THR A 518 -21.71 5.87 23.06
N SER A 519 -22.05 6.52 24.17
CA SER A 519 -21.40 6.32 25.48
C SER A 519 -21.57 4.93 26.08
N LYS A 520 -22.56 4.15 25.60
CA LYS A 520 -22.78 2.75 25.99
C LYS A 520 -22.16 1.75 25.03
N ILE A 521 -21.45 2.23 23.99
CA ILE A 521 -20.88 1.38 22.96
C ILE A 521 -19.36 1.41 23.08
N ARG A 522 -18.76 0.23 23.24
CA ARG A 522 -17.31 0.02 23.17
C ARG A 522 -16.96 -0.70 21.88
N VAL A 523 -16.08 -0.11 21.08
CA VAL A 523 -15.53 -0.75 19.87
C VAL A 523 -14.11 -1.19 20.17
N GLU A 524 -13.82 -2.47 19.94
CA GLU A 524 -12.53 -3.09 20.22
C GLU A 524 -11.60 -3.03 18.99
N THR A 525 -10.30 -2.93 19.23
CA THR A 525 -9.28 -3.06 18.18
C THR A 525 -9.20 -4.51 17.68
N PRO A 526 -8.83 -4.75 16.41
CA PRO A 526 -8.79 -6.09 15.84
C PRO A 526 -7.81 -7.04 16.53
N ASP A 527 -8.31 -8.26 16.67
CA ASP A 527 -7.59 -9.45 17.12
C ASP A 527 -8.07 -10.61 16.26
N THR A 528 -7.17 -11.29 15.54
CA THR A 528 -7.55 -12.30 14.54
C THR A 528 -8.13 -13.58 15.12
N ASP A 529 -8.22 -13.70 16.44
CA ASP A 529 -8.89 -14.80 17.13
C ASP A 529 -10.35 -14.48 17.50
N ARG A 530 -10.81 -13.26 17.27
CA ARG A 530 -12.15 -12.79 17.66
C ARG A 530 -13.01 -12.44 16.47
#